data_262b0436d321b11142828e7ea3c1ada6
#
_entry.id   262b0436d321b11142828e7ea3c1ada6
#
_cell.length_a   1.000
_cell.length_b   1.000
_cell.length_c   1.000
_cell.angle_alpha   90.00
_cell.angle_beta   90.00
_cell.angle_gamma   90.00
#
_symmetry.space_group_name_H-M   'P 1'
#
loop_
_entity.id
_entity.type
_entity.pdbx_description
1 polymer ?
#
loop_
_entity_poly.entity_id
_entity_poly.type
_entity_poly.pdbx_seq_one_letter_code
_entity_poly.pdbx_strand_id
1 'polypeptide(L)'
;MDMFPPVNPTILVVDDTPSNLSLISGLLRDHYTVKAVNHGAKALKIASDDPPDLILLDILMPDMDGYEVCRRLKANPQTSRIPVIFLTSKSDVESEQLGMSLGAVDYVTRPISPPILLSRVKAHLVDAFNARTLAVNNEYLEYEVSKRSRELLALQDVTTLALASLAETRDADTGNHLRRTQHYVQALARELRQHPRFAEYLTESRIQALFKCAPLHDIGKVGIPDRILLKPGRFEPAEWDIMKQHPTLGHDAISKAQSNAEASSEFLDIAKEIVYAHHEKWDGSGYPNGLSGDAIPISARLMALADVYDALICRRVYKKAAPHAQAVQIITDGRGTHFDPDIVDAFATIEQDFRDIATRFADTDEDLLQKAAILQSMNPVAPTDRPKQ
;
A
#
# COMPACT_ATOMS: atom_id res chain seq x y z
N MET A 1 23.43 13.25 13.68
CA MET A 1 22.62 14.35 14.23
C MET A 1 22.80 14.31 15.73
N ASP A 2 23.37 15.35 16.31
CA ASP A 2 23.79 15.37 17.71
C ASP A 2 22.58 15.13 18.63
N MET A 3 22.63 14.07 19.43
CA MET A 3 21.61 13.72 20.43
C MET A 3 21.65 14.60 21.69
N PHE A 4 22.30 15.74 21.64
CA PHE A 4 22.43 16.68 22.75
C PHE A 4 21.84 18.03 22.35
N PRO A 5 21.22 18.78 23.32
CA PRO A 5 20.80 20.15 23.07
C PRO A 5 21.99 20.97 22.52
N PRO A 6 21.74 22.01 21.70
CA PRO A 6 22.79 22.83 21.15
C PRO A 6 23.77 23.28 22.25
N VAL A 7 25.05 23.27 21.94
CA VAL A 7 26.13 23.57 22.90
C VAL A 7 25.91 24.95 23.56
N ASN A 8 25.12 25.85 22.92
CA ASN A 8 24.78 27.17 23.45
C ASN A 8 23.38 27.61 22.96
N PRO A 9 22.29 27.18 23.59
CA PRO A 9 20.93 27.60 23.21
C PRO A 9 20.75 29.11 23.30
N THR A 10 19.98 29.67 22.38
CA THR A 10 19.66 31.10 22.34
C THR A 10 18.38 31.37 23.09
N ILE A 11 18.45 32.24 24.10
CA ILE A 11 17.30 32.73 24.86
C ILE A 11 16.99 34.19 24.50
N LEU A 12 15.77 34.46 24.11
CA LEU A 12 15.29 35.83 23.90
C LEU A 12 14.61 36.32 25.20
N VAL A 13 15.16 37.39 25.78
CA VAL A 13 14.59 38.06 26.93
C VAL A 13 13.87 39.31 26.48
N VAL A 14 12.60 39.43 26.84
CA VAL A 14 11.72 40.55 26.46
C VAL A 14 11.17 41.21 27.74
N ASP A 15 11.55 42.47 28.00
CA ASP A 15 11.15 43.24 29.19
C ASP A 15 11.34 44.71 28.88
N ASP A 16 10.37 45.56 29.17
CA ASP A 16 10.46 47.01 28.87
C ASP A 16 11.45 47.76 29.77
N THR A 17 11.81 47.15 30.90
CA THR A 17 12.69 47.79 31.91
C THR A 17 14.17 47.36 31.70
N PRO A 18 15.08 48.32 31.38
CA PRO A 18 16.49 47.99 31.13
C PRO A 18 17.22 47.31 32.28
N SER A 19 16.88 47.63 33.53
CA SER A 19 17.48 47.01 34.70
C SER A 19 17.11 45.50 34.81
N ASN A 20 15.89 45.13 34.43
CA ASN A 20 15.44 43.75 34.40
C ASN A 20 16.16 42.96 33.28
N LEU A 21 16.26 43.55 32.08
CA LEU A 21 17.00 42.99 30.98
C LEU A 21 18.48 42.72 31.35
N SER A 22 19.12 43.68 32.01
CA SER A 22 20.51 43.55 32.47
C SER A 22 20.66 42.41 33.51
N LEU A 23 19.74 42.37 34.52
CA LEU A 23 19.77 41.36 35.55
C LEU A 23 19.59 39.96 34.95
N ILE A 24 18.54 39.74 34.18
CA ILE A 24 18.21 38.43 33.62
C ILE A 24 19.30 37.99 32.63
N SER A 25 19.75 38.89 31.77
CA SER A 25 20.86 38.58 30.86
C SER A 25 22.14 38.22 31.62
N GLY A 26 22.44 38.87 32.72
CA GLY A 26 23.58 38.56 33.60
C GLY A 26 23.49 37.13 34.17
N LEU A 27 22.29 36.69 34.60
CA LEU A 27 22.05 35.36 35.17
C LEU A 27 22.14 34.23 34.13
N LEU A 28 21.84 34.51 32.89
CA LEU A 28 21.78 33.51 31.82
C LEU A 28 23.05 33.41 30.99
N ARG A 29 23.84 34.47 30.87
CA ARG A 29 24.97 34.65 29.95
C ARG A 29 26.08 33.60 30.11
N ASP A 30 26.28 33.08 31.30
CA ASP A 30 27.30 32.05 31.56
C ASP A 30 26.92 30.67 31.00
N HIS A 31 25.65 30.45 30.65
CA HIS A 31 25.10 29.18 30.23
C HIS A 31 24.47 29.20 28.84
N TYR A 32 24.05 30.37 28.34
CA TYR A 32 23.23 30.54 27.14
C TYR A 32 23.64 31.75 26.31
N THR A 33 23.36 31.72 25.01
CA THR A 33 23.40 32.93 24.18
C THR A 33 22.14 33.79 24.48
N VAL A 34 22.32 35.02 24.91
CA VAL A 34 21.19 35.86 25.29
C VAL A 34 20.99 37.01 24.34
N LYS A 35 19.79 37.10 23.76
CA LYS A 35 19.27 38.28 23.04
C LYS A 35 18.29 38.99 23.93
N ALA A 36 18.44 40.34 24.06
CA ALA A 36 17.57 41.12 24.94
C ALA A 36 16.89 42.22 24.12
N VAL A 37 15.58 42.37 24.28
CA VAL A 37 14.78 43.41 23.61
C VAL A 37 13.76 44.03 24.60
N ASN A 38 13.45 45.28 24.37
CA ASN A 38 12.59 46.07 25.26
C ASN A 38 11.18 46.33 24.67
N HIS A 39 10.79 45.68 23.57
CA HIS A 39 9.49 45.88 22.91
C HIS A 39 8.98 44.57 22.31
N GLY A 40 7.68 44.32 22.47
CA GLY A 40 7.01 43.12 21.91
C GLY A 40 7.10 42.99 20.40
N ALA A 41 6.97 44.08 19.64
CA ALA A 41 7.09 44.06 18.19
C ALA A 41 8.51 43.65 17.71
N LYS A 42 9.55 44.04 18.43
CA LYS A 42 10.93 43.63 18.12
C LYS A 42 11.16 42.15 18.48
N ALA A 43 10.52 41.68 19.55
CA ALA A 43 10.57 40.28 19.92
C ALA A 43 9.96 39.37 18.83
N LEU A 44 8.80 39.75 18.30
CA LEU A 44 8.13 39.03 17.20
C LEU A 44 9.01 38.98 15.94
N LYS A 45 9.63 40.11 15.59
CA LYS A 45 10.53 40.17 14.44
C LYS A 45 11.75 39.25 14.61
N ILE A 46 12.44 39.30 15.75
CA ILE A 46 13.57 38.42 16.02
C ILE A 46 13.17 36.95 16.03
N ALA A 47 12.03 36.63 16.64
CA ALA A 47 11.53 35.25 16.69
C ALA A 47 11.25 34.69 15.29
N SER A 48 10.86 35.53 14.31
CA SER A 48 10.66 35.11 12.92
C SER A 48 11.94 35.08 12.10
N ASP A 49 12.83 36.08 12.23
CA ASP A 49 14.04 36.22 11.40
C ASP A 49 15.18 35.31 11.89
N ASP A 50 15.30 35.12 13.20
CA ASP A 50 16.37 34.36 13.84
C ASP A 50 15.83 33.69 15.12
N PRO A 51 15.08 32.56 14.98
CA PRO A 51 14.28 31.96 16.04
C PRO A 51 15.12 31.53 17.26
N PRO A 52 14.78 32.01 18.48
CA PRO A 52 15.43 31.56 19.70
C PRO A 52 14.93 30.17 20.11
N ASP A 53 15.69 29.48 20.96
CA ASP A 53 15.30 28.20 21.53
C ASP A 53 14.30 28.32 22.66
N LEU A 54 14.23 29.50 23.33
CA LEU A 54 13.28 29.82 24.39
C LEU A 54 13.09 31.33 24.49
N ILE A 55 11.90 31.80 24.88
CA ILE A 55 11.56 33.19 25.12
C ILE A 55 11.19 33.37 26.58
N LEU A 56 11.86 34.28 27.26
CA LEU A 56 11.43 34.84 28.55
C LEU A 56 10.71 36.17 28.29
N LEU A 57 9.46 36.27 28.63
CA LEU A 57 8.57 37.34 28.20
C LEU A 57 7.89 38.03 29.40
N ASP A 58 8.17 39.31 29.59
CA ASP A 58 7.41 40.11 30.55
C ASP A 58 5.98 40.30 30.09
N ILE A 59 5.04 40.27 31.05
CA ILE A 59 3.62 40.47 30.78
C ILE A 59 3.31 41.95 30.60
N LEU A 60 3.84 42.80 31.51
CA LEU A 60 3.47 44.18 31.58
C LEU A 60 4.44 45.06 30.76
N MET A 61 4.13 45.23 29.48
CA MET A 61 4.89 46.09 28.59
C MET A 61 3.99 47.16 27.95
N PRO A 62 4.50 48.34 27.65
CA PRO A 62 3.77 49.40 26.92
C PRO A 62 3.49 48.95 25.48
N ASP A 63 2.48 49.47 24.84
CA ASP A 63 2.05 49.29 23.46
C ASP A 63 1.53 47.87 23.14
N MET A 64 2.27 46.82 23.49
CA MET A 64 1.88 45.44 23.29
C MET A 64 2.30 44.60 24.49
N ASP A 65 1.30 44.09 25.22
CA ASP A 65 1.54 43.25 26.39
C ASP A 65 2.09 41.88 26.03
N GLY A 66 2.65 41.16 27.00
CA GLY A 66 3.22 39.85 26.82
C GLY A 66 2.21 38.79 26.34
N TYR A 67 0.95 38.92 26.74
CA TYR A 67 -0.09 38.01 26.30
C TYR A 67 -0.36 38.10 24.79
N GLU A 68 -0.42 39.32 24.25
CA GLU A 68 -0.57 39.55 22.80
C GLU A 68 0.67 39.08 22.02
N VAL A 69 1.88 39.29 22.54
CA VAL A 69 3.12 38.75 21.93
C VAL A 69 3.04 37.23 21.89
N CYS A 70 2.71 36.57 22.99
CA CYS A 70 2.57 35.11 23.07
C CYS A 70 1.52 34.59 22.07
N ARG A 71 0.36 35.19 22.00
CA ARG A 71 -0.72 34.83 21.07
C ARG A 71 -0.24 34.87 19.62
N ARG A 72 0.46 35.93 19.21
CA ARG A 72 1.03 36.08 17.86
C ARG A 72 2.12 35.05 17.57
N LEU A 73 3.01 34.79 18.53
CA LEU A 73 4.02 33.73 18.40
C LEU A 73 3.37 32.37 18.18
N LYS A 74 2.33 32.03 18.94
CA LYS A 74 1.64 30.74 18.88
C LYS A 74 0.72 30.59 17.66
N ALA A 75 0.25 31.69 17.10
CA ALA A 75 -0.52 31.73 15.87
C ALA A 75 0.33 31.54 14.58
N ASN A 76 1.64 31.81 14.65
CA ASN A 76 2.53 31.67 13.50
C ASN A 76 3.21 30.29 13.50
N PRO A 77 3.03 29.45 12.45
CA PRO A 77 3.64 28.12 12.35
C PRO A 77 5.16 28.08 12.55
N GLN A 78 5.88 29.14 12.16
CA GLN A 78 7.33 29.23 12.30
C GLN A 78 7.81 29.44 13.74
N THR A 79 6.98 30.09 14.57
CA THR A 79 7.34 30.46 15.95
C THR A 79 6.50 29.73 17.00
N SER A 80 5.42 29.05 16.61
CA SER A 80 4.47 28.39 17.53
C SER A 80 5.11 27.36 18.45
N ARG A 81 6.18 26.70 17.99
CA ARG A 81 6.89 25.67 18.75
C ARG A 81 7.93 26.22 19.73
N ILE A 82 8.23 27.54 19.70
CA ILE A 82 9.20 28.16 20.62
C ILE A 82 8.55 28.19 22.01
N PRO A 83 9.18 27.59 23.06
CA PRO A 83 8.67 27.68 24.42
C PRO A 83 8.73 29.12 24.91
N VAL A 84 7.64 29.59 25.51
CA VAL A 84 7.51 30.92 26.13
C VAL A 84 7.29 30.75 27.63
N ILE A 85 8.15 31.37 28.45
CA ILE A 85 8.03 31.45 29.89
C ILE A 85 7.70 32.90 30.22
N PHE A 86 6.58 33.11 30.90
CA PHE A 86 6.22 34.46 31.37
C PHE A 86 7.03 34.89 32.59
N LEU A 87 7.42 36.16 32.62
CA LEU A 87 7.94 36.85 33.80
C LEU A 87 6.82 37.71 34.36
N THR A 88 6.41 37.48 35.61
CA THR A 88 5.24 38.17 36.18
C THR A 88 5.50 38.71 37.59
N SER A 89 4.95 39.88 37.86
CA SER A 89 4.86 40.43 39.23
C SER A 89 3.57 40.05 39.94
N LYS A 90 2.61 39.46 39.22
CA LYS A 90 1.33 39.01 39.74
C LYS A 90 1.36 37.52 40.05
N SER A 91 0.96 37.18 41.27
CA SER A 91 0.83 35.81 41.74
C SER A 91 -0.64 35.38 41.84
N ASP A 92 -1.53 35.99 41.03
CA ASP A 92 -2.93 35.60 41.01
C ASP A 92 -3.14 34.40 40.04
N VAL A 93 -3.94 33.46 40.44
CA VAL A 93 -4.24 32.21 39.72
C VAL A 93 -4.86 32.48 38.33
N GLU A 94 -5.63 33.58 38.23
CA GLU A 94 -6.28 33.92 36.93
C GLU A 94 -5.29 34.35 35.86
N SER A 95 -4.27 35.13 36.24
CA SER A 95 -3.20 35.56 35.32
C SER A 95 -2.34 34.39 34.86
N GLU A 96 -2.06 33.43 35.74
CA GLU A 96 -1.30 32.19 35.41
C GLU A 96 -2.11 31.29 34.46
N GLN A 97 -3.41 31.08 34.75
CA GLN A 97 -4.30 30.30 33.87
C GLN A 97 -4.44 30.91 32.47
N LEU A 98 -4.53 32.25 32.41
CA LEU A 98 -4.60 32.96 31.12
C LEU A 98 -3.31 32.71 30.29
N GLY A 99 -2.15 32.88 30.91
CA GLY A 99 -0.85 32.66 30.22
C GLY A 99 -0.72 31.25 29.66
N MET A 100 -1.07 30.22 30.44
CA MET A 100 -1.04 28.83 30.02
C MET A 100 -2.06 28.56 28.88
N SER A 101 -3.25 29.14 28.95
CA SER A 101 -4.27 28.99 27.89
C SER A 101 -3.84 29.60 26.54
N LEU A 102 -2.95 30.59 26.57
CA LEU A 102 -2.35 31.19 25.38
C LEU A 102 -1.17 30.37 24.78
N GLY A 103 -0.80 29.26 25.42
CA GLY A 103 0.23 28.36 24.95
C GLY A 103 1.63 28.62 25.52
N ALA A 104 1.76 29.41 26.57
CA ALA A 104 3.00 29.45 27.34
C ALA A 104 3.25 28.12 28.05
N VAL A 105 4.52 27.80 28.28
CA VAL A 105 4.92 26.53 28.90
C VAL A 105 5.13 26.68 30.41
N ASP A 106 5.36 27.90 30.91
CA ASP A 106 5.61 28.15 32.32
C ASP A 106 5.55 29.65 32.64
N TYR A 107 5.72 30.00 33.92
CA TYR A 107 5.87 31.35 34.41
C TYR A 107 6.92 31.42 35.53
N VAL A 108 7.53 32.58 35.71
CA VAL A 108 8.46 32.90 36.81
C VAL A 108 8.05 34.17 37.48
N THR A 109 7.74 34.08 38.80
CA THR A 109 7.31 35.22 39.58
C THR A 109 8.47 36.11 40.01
N ARG A 110 8.22 37.39 40.11
CA ARG A 110 9.15 38.39 40.69
C ARG A 110 8.95 38.56 42.20
N PRO A 111 10.06 38.69 42.98
CA PRO A 111 11.46 38.83 42.57
C PRO A 111 12.05 37.51 42.03
N ILE A 112 12.83 37.60 40.93
CA ILE A 112 13.39 36.43 40.26
C ILE A 112 14.40 35.73 41.14
N SER A 113 14.16 34.46 41.42
CA SER A 113 15.14 33.58 42.08
C SER A 113 16.04 32.95 41.01
N PRO A 114 17.37 33.21 41.03
CA PRO A 114 18.26 32.67 39.98
C PRO A 114 18.23 31.13 39.84
N PRO A 115 18.22 30.33 40.95
CA PRO A 115 18.14 28.88 40.80
C PRO A 115 16.83 28.38 40.16
N ILE A 116 15.72 29.05 40.45
CA ILE A 116 14.40 28.70 39.88
C ILE A 116 14.36 29.03 38.39
N LEU A 117 14.80 30.24 38.01
CA LEU A 117 14.86 30.65 36.59
C LEU A 117 15.72 29.69 35.79
N LEU A 118 16.94 29.40 36.23
CA LEU A 118 17.86 28.50 35.53
C LEU A 118 17.30 27.06 35.41
N SER A 119 16.67 26.55 36.47
CA SER A 119 16.06 25.22 36.45
C SER A 119 14.90 25.12 35.46
N ARG A 120 13.99 26.11 35.40
CA ARG A 120 12.85 26.14 34.49
C ARG A 120 13.30 26.31 33.05
N VAL A 121 14.23 27.23 32.76
CA VAL A 121 14.80 27.43 31.45
C VAL A 121 15.44 26.15 30.94
N LYS A 122 16.25 25.46 31.77
CA LYS A 122 16.89 24.20 31.41
C LYS A 122 15.85 23.11 31.10
N ALA A 123 14.83 22.95 31.94
CA ALA A 123 13.80 21.94 31.74
C ALA A 123 13.07 22.14 30.42
N HIS A 124 12.59 23.34 30.14
CA HIS A 124 11.83 23.62 28.92
C HIS A 124 12.68 23.59 27.63
N LEU A 125 13.99 23.91 27.74
CA LEU A 125 14.93 23.72 26.60
C LEU A 125 15.11 22.23 26.28
N VAL A 126 15.25 21.37 27.29
CA VAL A 126 15.35 19.92 27.11
C VAL A 126 14.06 19.35 26.49
N ASP A 127 12.91 19.75 27.02
CA ASP A 127 11.63 19.28 26.50
C ASP A 127 11.41 19.71 25.05
N ALA A 128 11.71 20.98 24.71
CA ALA A 128 11.61 21.46 23.33
C ALA A 128 12.56 20.74 22.37
N PHE A 129 13.79 20.46 22.80
CA PHE A 129 14.75 19.70 22.03
C PHE A 129 14.28 18.25 21.80
N ASN A 130 13.80 17.59 22.85
CA ASN A 130 13.27 16.22 22.75
C ASN A 130 12.06 16.16 21.78
N ALA A 131 11.14 17.11 21.89
CA ALA A 131 9.98 17.20 21.01
C ALA A 131 10.38 17.39 19.53
N ARG A 132 11.38 18.24 19.25
CA ARG A 132 11.92 18.40 17.88
C ARG A 132 12.57 17.13 17.37
N THR A 133 13.39 16.49 18.19
CA THR A 133 14.09 15.24 17.82
C THR A 133 13.11 14.11 17.53
N LEU A 134 12.07 13.97 18.38
CA LEU A 134 11.00 12.98 18.15
C LEU A 134 10.24 13.25 16.84
N ALA A 135 9.92 14.50 16.56
CA ALA A 135 9.21 14.86 15.32
C ALA A 135 10.02 14.50 14.08
N VAL A 136 11.33 14.83 14.06
CA VAL A 136 12.24 14.49 12.94
C VAL A 136 12.40 12.97 12.80
N ASN A 137 12.55 12.25 13.91
CA ASN A 137 12.69 10.79 13.87
C ASN A 137 11.40 10.12 13.38
N ASN A 138 10.22 10.60 13.80
CA ASN A 138 8.94 10.07 13.31
C ASN A 138 8.79 10.26 11.80
N GLU A 139 9.08 11.45 11.28
CA GLU A 139 9.04 11.73 9.83
C GLU A 139 10.01 10.80 9.06
N TYR A 140 11.22 10.62 9.56
CA TYR A 140 12.19 9.69 8.98
C TYR A 140 11.69 8.24 8.99
N LEU A 141 11.12 7.79 10.13
CA LEU A 141 10.60 6.42 10.25
C LEU A 141 9.39 6.19 9.33
N GLU A 142 8.48 7.15 9.23
CA GLU A 142 7.33 7.07 8.30
C GLU A 142 7.81 6.96 6.84
N TYR A 143 8.82 7.74 6.46
CA TYR A 143 9.44 7.65 5.13
C TYR A 143 10.07 6.26 4.89
N GLU A 144 10.86 5.75 5.84
CA GLU A 144 11.51 4.44 5.71
C GLU A 144 10.48 3.29 5.67
N VAL A 145 9.44 3.33 6.51
CA VAL A 145 8.35 2.34 6.50
C VAL A 145 7.63 2.35 5.14
N SER A 146 7.29 3.54 4.64
CA SER A 146 6.63 3.68 3.33
C SER A 146 7.51 3.15 2.18
N LYS A 147 8.81 3.45 2.22
CA LYS A 147 9.79 2.95 1.23
C LYS A 147 9.90 1.43 1.28
N ARG A 148 10.09 0.85 2.47
CA ARG A 148 10.21 -0.61 2.64
C ARG A 148 8.95 -1.35 2.25
N SER A 149 7.78 -0.80 2.58
CA SER A 149 6.50 -1.39 2.17
C SER A 149 6.37 -1.46 0.65
N ARG A 150 6.76 -0.41 -0.08
CA ARG A 150 6.76 -0.41 -1.55
C ARG A 150 7.74 -1.42 -2.15
N GLU A 151 8.96 -1.52 -1.59
CA GLU A 151 9.97 -2.50 -2.02
C GLU A 151 9.45 -3.94 -1.84
N LEU A 152 8.82 -4.25 -0.69
CA LEU A 152 8.25 -5.57 -0.41
C LEU A 152 7.08 -5.91 -1.36
N LEU A 153 6.18 -4.96 -1.62
CA LEU A 153 5.07 -5.16 -2.56
C LEU A 153 5.59 -5.41 -3.99
N ALA A 154 6.60 -4.66 -4.44
CA ALA A 154 7.20 -4.87 -5.75
C ALA A 154 7.89 -6.24 -5.85
N LEU A 155 8.59 -6.67 -4.79
CA LEU A 155 9.21 -8.00 -4.73
C LEU A 155 8.15 -9.11 -4.77
N GLN A 156 7.05 -8.96 -4.04
CA GLN A 156 5.93 -9.88 -4.08
C GLN A 156 5.37 -10.01 -5.49
N ASP A 157 5.12 -8.89 -6.18
CA ASP A 157 4.57 -8.88 -7.54
C ASP A 157 5.50 -9.60 -8.53
N VAL A 158 6.80 -9.29 -8.49
CA VAL A 158 7.80 -9.96 -9.34
C VAL A 158 7.89 -11.45 -9.05
N THR A 159 7.90 -11.84 -7.78
CA THR A 159 8.00 -13.25 -7.38
C THR A 159 6.77 -14.03 -7.81
N THR A 160 5.57 -13.47 -7.62
CA THR A 160 4.31 -14.08 -8.04
C THR A 160 4.28 -14.32 -9.55
N LEU A 161 4.63 -13.29 -10.34
CA LEU A 161 4.69 -13.42 -11.80
C LEU A 161 5.77 -14.40 -12.27
N ALA A 162 6.94 -14.42 -11.62
CA ALA A 162 8.00 -15.35 -11.96
C ALA A 162 7.58 -16.81 -11.71
N LEU A 163 6.94 -17.09 -10.57
CA LEU A 163 6.43 -18.43 -10.24
C LEU A 163 5.33 -18.87 -11.22
N ALA A 164 4.37 -17.98 -11.51
CA ALA A 164 3.33 -18.25 -12.49
C ALA A 164 3.91 -18.50 -13.90
N SER A 165 4.84 -17.66 -14.34
CA SER A 165 5.53 -17.84 -15.64
C SER A 165 6.29 -19.15 -15.71
N LEU A 166 6.96 -19.58 -14.62
CA LEU A 166 7.63 -20.89 -14.57
C LEU A 166 6.65 -22.05 -14.72
N ALA A 167 5.48 -21.96 -14.08
CA ALA A 167 4.41 -22.96 -14.25
C ALA A 167 3.96 -23.04 -15.71
N GLU A 168 3.75 -21.89 -16.35
CA GLU A 168 3.34 -21.81 -17.77
C GLU A 168 4.42 -22.21 -18.77
N THR A 169 5.72 -22.23 -18.41
CA THR A 169 6.76 -22.66 -19.38
C THR A 169 6.49 -24.06 -19.93
N ARG A 170 5.83 -24.90 -19.15
CA ARG A 170 5.46 -26.28 -19.49
C ARG A 170 4.07 -26.44 -20.11
N ASP A 171 3.27 -25.36 -20.20
CA ASP A 171 1.93 -25.36 -20.77
C ASP A 171 1.93 -24.83 -22.22
N ALA A 172 0.83 -25.01 -22.94
CA ALA A 172 0.64 -24.49 -24.29
C ALA A 172 0.36 -22.98 -24.33
N ASP A 173 0.07 -22.37 -23.20
CA ASP A 173 -0.23 -20.95 -23.08
C ASP A 173 1.05 -20.09 -23.08
N THR A 174 0.91 -18.83 -23.49
CA THR A 174 2.03 -17.87 -23.55
C THR A 174 2.04 -17.00 -22.29
N GLY A 175 3.19 -16.39 -21.95
CA GLY A 175 3.29 -15.50 -20.79
C GLY A 175 2.35 -14.27 -20.83
N ASN A 176 1.80 -13.93 -22.00
CA ASN A 176 0.80 -12.87 -22.13
C ASN A 176 -0.60 -13.30 -21.61
N HIS A 177 -0.90 -14.60 -21.53
CA HIS A 177 -2.11 -15.13 -20.90
C HIS A 177 -2.24 -14.64 -19.45
N LEU A 178 -1.18 -14.73 -18.65
CA LEU A 178 -1.18 -14.23 -17.26
C LEU A 178 -1.52 -12.75 -17.17
N ARG A 179 -0.96 -11.95 -18.10
CA ARG A 179 -1.26 -10.51 -18.16
C ARG A 179 -2.71 -10.22 -18.55
N ARG A 180 -3.24 -10.95 -19.50
CA ARG A 180 -4.61 -10.77 -19.96
C ARG A 180 -5.61 -11.15 -18.88
N THR A 181 -5.46 -12.34 -18.31
CA THR A 181 -6.39 -12.87 -17.29
C THR A 181 -6.44 -11.98 -16.03
N GLN A 182 -5.30 -11.48 -15.54
CA GLN A 182 -5.32 -10.55 -14.41
C GLN A 182 -6.06 -9.24 -14.71
N HIS A 183 -5.97 -8.71 -15.95
CA HIS A 183 -6.68 -7.49 -16.33
C HIS A 183 -8.17 -7.75 -16.54
N TYR A 184 -8.58 -8.91 -17.07
CA TYR A 184 -9.98 -9.30 -17.18
C TYR A 184 -10.64 -9.42 -15.80
N VAL A 185 -9.98 -10.11 -14.87
CA VAL A 185 -10.45 -10.23 -13.48
C VAL A 185 -10.61 -8.86 -12.84
N GLN A 186 -9.66 -7.95 -13.04
CA GLN A 186 -9.72 -6.59 -12.52
C GLN A 186 -10.87 -5.78 -13.14
N ALA A 187 -11.09 -5.89 -14.44
CA ALA A 187 -12.17 -5.20 -15.14
C ALA A 187 -13.54 -5.65 -14.64
N LEU A 188 -13.77 -6.97 -14.54
CA LEU A 188 -15.00 -7.53 -13.96
C LEU A 188 -15.20 -7.11 -12.51
N ALA A 189 -14.16 -7.17 -11.68
CA ALA A 189 -14.26 -6.79 -10.28
C ALA A 189 -14.59 -5.30 -10.10
N ARG A 190 -14.08 -4.42 -10.95
CA ARG A 190 -14.41 -2.99 -10.94
C ARG A 190 -15.83 -2.72 -11.37
N GLU A 191 -16.33 -3.38 -12.41
CA GLU A 191 -17.71 -3.25 -12.88
C GLU A 191 -18.69 -3.72 -11.81
N LEU A 192 -18.40 -4.85 -11.15
CA LEU A 192 -19.24 -5.43 -10.12
C LEU A 192 -19.13 -4.75 -8.75
N ARG A 193 -18.21 -3.79 -8.56
CA ARG A 193 -17.94 -3.16 -7.27
C ARG A 193 -19.15 -2.53 -6.60
N GLN A 194 -20.09 -2.02 -7.38
CA GLN A 194 -21.30 -1.40 -6.86
C GLN A 194 -22.53 -2.32 -6.91
N HIS A 195 -22.37 -3.53 -7.43
CA HIS A 195 -23.45 -4.51 -7.47
C HIS A 195 -23.76 -5.06 -6.08
N PRO A 196 -25.03 -5.10 -5.61
CA PRO A 196 -25.40 -5.44 -4.24
C PRO A 196 -24.82 -6.77 -3.70
N ARG A 197 -24.70 -7.79 -4.56
CA ARG A 197 -24.13 -9.09 -4.18
C ARG A 197 -22.61 -9.08 -3.98
N PHE A 198 -21.91 -8.11 -4.55
CA PHE A 198 -20.43 -8.11 -4.60
C PHE A 198 -19.81 -6.92 -3.87
N ALA A 199 -20.57 -5.88 -3.58
CA ALA A 199 -20.05 -4.61 -3.04
C ALA A 199 -19.30 -4.77 -1.71
N GLU A 200 -19.76 -5.65 -0.83
CA GLU A 200 -19.10 -5.95 0.44
C GLU A 200 -17.76 -6.67 0.23
N TYR A 201 -17.69 -7.55 -0.76
CA TYR A 201 -16.48 -8.32 -1.07
C TYR A 201 -15.48 -7.51 -1.90
N LEU A 202 -15.92 -6.76 -2.93
CA LEU A 202 -15.06 -6.11 -3.92
C LEU A 202 -14.58 -4.71 -3.46
N THR A 203 -13.87 -4.65 -2.33
CA THR A 203 -13.14 -3.45 -1.92
C THR A 203 -11.96 -3.17 -2.86
N GLU A 204 -11.45 -1.92 -2.89
CA GLU A 204 -10.29 -1.59 -3.74
C GLU A 204 -9.06 -2.45 -3.39
N SER A 205 -8.84 -2.73 -2.09
CA SER A 205 -7.76 -3.61 -1.65
C SER A 205 -7.92 -5.02 -2.23
N ARG A 206 -9.13 -5.59 -2.19
CA ARG A 206 -9.41 -6.92 -2.74
C ARG A 206 -9.31 -6.96 -4.25
N ILE A 207 -9.74 -5.93 -4.96
CA ILE A 207 -9.57 -5.82 -6.41
C ILE A 207 -8.09 -5.84 -6.79
N GLN A 208 -7.23 -5.16 -6.04
CA GLN A 208 -5.78 -5.22 -6.23
C GLN A 208 -5.21 -6.60 -5.90
N ALA A 209 -5.69 -7.24 -4.84
CA ALA A 209 -5.28 -8.60 -4.49
C ALA A 209 -5.71 -9.62 -5.55
N LEU A 210 -6.95 -9.55 -6.06
CA LEU A 210 -7.45 -10.38 -7.17
C LEU A 210 -6.57 -10.24 -8.42
N PHE A 211 -6.24 -9.00 -8.79
CA PHE A 211 -5.33 -8.73 -9.92
C PHE A 211 -3.98 -9.43 -9.75
N LYS A 212 -3.40 -9.38 -8.55
CA LYS A 212 -2.10 -9.99 -8.26
C LYS A 212 -2.14 -11.51 -8.11
N CYS A 213 -3.28 -12.07 -7.67
CA CYS A 213 -3.45 -13.51 -7.46
C CYS A 213 -3.86 -14.26 -8.74
N ALA A 214 -4.57 -13.61 -9.67
CA ALA A 214 -5.06 -14.24 -10.89
C ALA A 214 -3.99 -15.03 -11.68
N PRO A 215 -2.73 -14.57 -11.81
CA PRO A 215 -1.67 -15.34 -12.47
C PRO A 215 -1.39 -16.72 -11.86
N LEU A 216 -1.72 -16.92 -10.58
CA LEU A 216 -1.42 -18.18 -9.88
C LEU A 216 -2.44 -19.30 -10.13
N HIS A 217 -3.55 -19.05 -10.84
CA HIS A 217 -4.65 -20.01 -10.97
C HIS A 217 -4.18 -21.42 -11.37
N ASP A 218 -3.21 -21.51 -12.24
CA ASP A 218 -2.68 -22.73 -12.81
C ASP A 218 -1.34 -23.22 -12.20
N ILE A 219 -0.89 -22.63 -11.08
CA ILE A 219 0.40 -22.96 -10.46
C ILE A 219 0.55 -24.48 -10.16
N GLY A 220 -0.54 -25.16 -9.90
CA GLY A 220 -0.55 -26.61 -9.62
C GLY A 220 -0.23 -27.49 -10.83
N LYS A 221 -0.24 -26.96 -12.06
CA LYS A 221 0.19 -27.68 -13.28
C LYS A 221 1.64 -28.15 -13.17
N VAL A 222 2.46 -27.50 -12.34
CA VAL A 222 3.83 -27.96 -12.03
C VAL A 222 3.84 -29.39 -11.48
N GLY A 223 2.80 -29.82 -10.78
CA GLY A 223 2.67 -31.17 -10.22
C GLY A 223 2.14 -32.22 -11.21
N ILE A 224 1.70 -31.81 -12.40
CA ILE A 224 1.18 -32.75 -13.42
C ILE A 224 2.34 -33.36 -14.21
N PRO A 225 2.34 -34.69 -14.44
CA PRO A 225 3.38 -35.36 -15.20
C PRO A 225 3.45 -34.87 -16.66
N ASP A 226 4.67 -34.69 -17.18
CA ASP A 226 4.92 -34.17 -18.55
C ASP A 226 4.22 -34.97 -19.66
N ARG A 227 4.13 -36.28 -19.53
CA ARG A 227 3.41 -37.15 -20.51
C ARG A 227 1.93 -36.78 -20.67
N ILE A 228 1.35 -36.08 -19.67
CA ILE A 228 -0.05 -35.62 -19.69
C ILE A 228 -0.08 -34.14 -20.08
N LEU A 229 0.67 -33.31 -19.35
CA LEU A 229 0.66 -31.86 -19.55
C LEU A 229 1.06 -31.47 -21.00
N LEU A 230 2.06 -32.16 -21.56
CA LEU A 230 2.61 -31.90 -22.90
C LEU A 230 1.99 -32.78 -24.02
N LYS A 231 0.90 -33.51 -23.70
CA LYS A 231 0.28 -34.43 -24.68
C LYS A 231 -0.34 -33.65 -25.85
N PRO A 232 0.09 -33.89 -27.08
CA PRO A 232 -0.58 -33.32 -28.24
C PRO A 232 -1.92 -34.02 -28.49
N GLY A 233 -3.02 -33.28 -28.37
CA GLY A 233 -4.35 -33.79 -28.66
C GLY A 233 -5.25 -33.93 -27.41
N ARG A 234 -6.28 -34.77 -27.52
CA ARG A 234 -7.27 -34.95 -26.44
C ARG A 234 -6.75 -35.91 -25.38
N PHE A 235 -7.10 -35.65 -24.13
CA PHE A 235 -6.84 -36.53 -23.01
C PHE A 235 -7.76 -37.75 -23.04
N GLU A 236 -7.21 -38.91 -22.70
CA GLU A 236 -8.01 -40.07 -22.31
C GLU A 236 -8.68 -39.82 -20.94
N PRO A 237 -9.77 -40.54 -20.64
CA PRO A 237 -10.47 -40.31 -19.35
C PRO A 237 -9.57 -40.35 -18.11
N ALA A 238 -8.65 -41.33 -18.04
CA ALA A 238 -7.71 -41.45 -16.92
C ALA A 238 -6.67 -40.32 -16.88
N GLU A 239 -6.26 -39.79 -18.02
CA GLU A 239 -5.36 -38.63 -18.11
C GLU A 239 -6.07 -37.35 -17.71
N TRP A 240 -7.34 -37.22 -18.10
CA TRP A 240 -8.19 -36.11 -17.69
C TRP A 240 -8.39 -36.08 -16.17
N ASP A 241 -8.55 -37.23 -15.52
CA ASP A 241 -8.65 -37.33 -14.06
C ASP A 241 -7.37 -36.89 -13.35
N ILE A 242 -6.20 -37.11 -13.96
CA ILE A 242 -4.94 -36.60 -13.44
C ILE A 242 -4.83 -35.08 -13.68
N MET A 243 -5.20 -34.59 -14.86
CA MET A 243 -5.18 -33.16 -15.17
C MET A 243 -6.07 -32.36 -14.20
N LYS A 244 -7.25 -32.88 -13.85
CA LYS A 244 -8.18 -32.27 -12.86
C LYS A 244 -7.61 -32.16 -11.44
N GLN A 245 -6.42 -32.69 -11.17
CA GLN A 245 -5.78 -32.57 -9.85
C GLN A 245 -4.99 -31.27 -9.67
N HIS A 246 -4.67 -30.51 -10.76
CA HIS A 246 -3.84 -29.31 -10.62
C HIS A 246 -4.44 -28.26 -9.66
N PRO A 247 -5.78 -28.03 -9.55
CA PRO A 247 -6.31 -27.10 -8.57
C PRO A 247 -5.98 -27.51 -7.14
N THR A 248 -6.14 -28.80 -6.82
CA THR A 248 -5.82 -29.35 -5.49
C THR A 248 -4.32 -29.28 -5.22
N LEU A 249 -3.48 -29.66 -6.17
CA LEU A 249 -2.02 -29.62 -6.03
C LEU A 249 -1.51 -28.20 -5.77
N GLY A 250 -2.05 -27.22 -6.50
CA GLY A 250 -1.71 -25.81 -6.30
C GLY A 250 -2.17 -25.26 -4.95
N HIS A 251 -3.42 -25.54 -4.59
CA HIS A 251 -3.98 -25.17 -3.28
C HIS A 251 -3.16 -25.75 -2.12
N ASP A 252 -2.82 -27.03 -2.17
CA ASP A 252 -2.07 -27.71 -1.12
C ASP A 252 -0.65 -27.16 -0.98
N ALA A 253 -0.01 -26.83 -2.12
CA ALA A 253 1.31 -26.22 -2.11
C ALA A 253 1.30 -24.85 -1.42
N ILE A 254 0.32 -23.98 -1.71
CA ILE A 254 0.17 -22.67 -1.09
C ILE A 254 -0.17 -22.83 0.41
N SER A 255 -1.10 -23.73 0.75
CA SER A 255 -1.53 -23.97 2.13
C SER A 255 -0.38 -24.50 3.00
N LYS A 256 0.45 -25.39 2.46
CA LYS A 256 1.65 -25.89 3.15
C LYS A 256 2.70 -24.80 3.36
N ALA A 257 2.93 -23.95 2.33
CA ALA A 257 3.85 -22.82 2.44
C ALA A 257 3.37 -21.81 3.49
N GLN A 258 2.09 -21.49 3.50
CA GLN A 258 1.45 -20.60 4.48
C GLN A 258 1.60 -21.12 5.90
N SER A 259 1.32 -22.41 6.13
CA SER A 259 1.45 -23.05 7.44
C SER A 259 2.89 -23.06 7.96
N ASN A 260 3.85 -23.33 7.08
CA ASN A 260 5.27 -23.36 7.45
C ASN A 260 5.83 -21.97 7.81
N ALA A 261 5.29 -20.92 7.21
CA ALA A 261 5.69 -19.54 7.45
C ALA A 261 4.89 -18.87 8.59
N GLU A 262 3.89 -19.58 9.18
CA GLU A 262 2.92 -19.02 10.14
C GLU A 262 2.30 -17.70 9.64
N ALA A 263 2.19 -17.56 8.29
CA ALA A 263 1.75 -16.35 7.62
C ALA A 263 0.22 -16.39 7.40
N SER A 264 -0.47 -15.34 7.80
CA SER A 264 -1.87 -15.12 7.44
C SER A 264 -1.97 -13.85 6.62
N SER A 265 -2.51 -13.94 5.41
CA SER A 265 -2.76 -12.76 4.59
C SER A 265 -3.94 -12.97 3.65
N GLU A 266 -4.73 -11.93 3.46
CA GLU A 266 -5.84 -11.90 2.50
C GLU A 266 -5.39 -12.30 1.08
N PHE A 267 -4.16 -11.92 0.69
CA PHE A 267 -3.58 -12.32 -0.58
C PHE A 267 -3.49 -13.84 -0.75
N LEU A 268 -2.99 -14.57 0.27
CA LEU A 268 -2.87 -16.02 0.20
C LEU A 268 -4.23 -16.72 0.23
N ASP A 269 -5.20 -16.16 0.95
CA ASP A 269 -6.55 -16.71 0.98
C ASP A 269 -7.24 -16.58 -0.37
N ILE A 270 -7.17 -15.40 -1.01
CA ILE A 270 -7.66 -15.19 -2.38
C ILE A 270 -6.94 -16.08 -3.39
N ALA A 271 -5.60 -16.22 -3.27
CA ALA A 271 -4.83 -17.10 -4.16
C ALA A 271 -5.29 -18.55 -4.05
N LYS A 272 -5.52 -19.07 -2.84
CA LYS A 272 -6.06 -20.42 -2.61
C LYS A 272 -7.45 -20.61 -3.22
N GLU A 273 -8.34 -19.62 -3.03
CA GLU A 273 -9.68 -19.65 -3.61
C GLU A 273 -9.64 -19.74 -5.14
N ILE A 274 -8.85 -18.89 -5.79
CA ILE A 274 -8.68 -18.87 -7.25
C ILE A 274 -8.11 -20.21 -7.73
N VAL A 275 -6.97 -20.63 -7.17
CA VAL A 275 -6.28 -21.86 -7.57
C VAL A 275 -7.17 -23.08 -7.43
N TYR A 276 -7.93 -23.16 -6.34
CA TYR A 276 -8.72 -24.34 -6.04
C TYR A 276 -10.01 -24.44 -6.84
N ALA A 277 -10.70 -23.31 -7.08
CA ALA A 277 -12.08 -23.32 -7.53
C ALA A 277 -12.33 -22.64 -8.91
N HIS A 278 -11.29 -22.23 -9.64
CA HIS A 278 -11.49 -21.58 -10.95
C HIS A 278 -12.07 -22.48 -12.05
N HIS A 279 -12.11 -23.80 -11.84
CA HIS A 279 -12.77 -24.77 -12.69
C HIS A 279 -14.12 -25.26 -12.18
N GLU A 280 -14.58 -24.70 -11.05
CA GLU A 280 -15.97 -24.94 -10.63
C GLU A 280 -16.93 -24.25 -11.60
N LYS A 281 -18.13 -24.82 -11.77
CA LYS A 281 -19.16 -24.28 -12.63
C LYS A 281 -20.38 -23.91 -11.82
N TRP A 282 -21.08 -22.88 -12.22
CA TRP A 282 -22.24 -22.36 -11.52
C TRP A 282 -23.29 -23.44 -11.23
N ASP A 283 -23.49 -24.38 -12.15
CA ASP A 283 -24.44 -25.48 -12.04
C ASP A 283 -23.95 -26.69 -11.21
N GLY A 284 -22.73 -26.65 -10.69
CA GLY A 284 -22.13 -27.75 -9.92
C GLY A 284 -21.49 -28.87 -10.75
N SER A 285 -21.45 -28.75 -12.08
CA SER A 285 -20.82 -29.76 -12.96
C SER A 285 -19.30 -29.57 -13.08
N GLY A 286 -18.72 -28.62 -12.32
CA GLY A 286 -17.29 -28.33 -12.30
C GLY A 286 -16.47 -29.29 -11.45
N TYR A 287 -15.21 -28.93 -11.20
CA TYR A 287 -14.28 -29.67 -10.34
C TYR A 287 -13.37 -28.68 -9.57
N PRO A 288 -12.72 -29.08 -8.45
CA PRO A 288 -12.59 -30.46 -7.93
C PRO A 288 -13.75 -30.93 -7.03
N ASN A 289 -14.55 -30.02 -6.46
CA ASN A 289 -15.56 -30.36 -5.46
C ASN A 289 -17.00 -30.40 -5.99
N GLY A 290 -17.27 -29.87 -7.18
CA GLY A 290 -18.63 -29.71 -7.69
C GLY A 290 -19.41 -28.65 -6.92
N LEU A 291 -18.76 -27.57 -6.49
CA LEU A 291 -19.44 -26.44 -5.87
C LEU A 291 -20.40 -25.78 -6.84
N SER A 292 -21.55 -25.29 -6.34
CA SER A 292 -22.55 -24.63 -7.19
C SER A 292 -23.00 -23.30 -6.61
N GLY A 293 -23.41 -22.39 -7.49
CA GLY A 293 -23.93 -21.08 -7.12
C GLY A 293 -23.01 -20.29 -6.21
N ASP A 294 -23.56 -19.72 -5.15
CA ASP A 294 -22.81 -18.88 -4.20
C ASP A 294 -21.82 -19.65 -3.31
N ALA A 295 -21.82 -20.98 -3.33
CA ALA A 295 -20.78 -21.78 -2.67
C ALA A 295 -19.42 -21.66 -3.36
N ILE A 296 -19.38 -21.23 -4.64
CA ILE A 296 -18.13 -20.94 -5.36
C ILE A 296 -17.62 -19.57 -4.89
N PRO A 297 -16.36 -19.42 -4.45
CA PRO A 297 -15.78 -18.13 -4.09
C PRO A 297 -15.90 -17.11 -5.23
N ILE A 298 -16.18 -15.85 -4.90
CA ILE A 298 -16.32 -14.77 -5.90
C ILE A 298 -15.03 -14.65 -6.74
N SER A 299 -13.87 -14.74 -6.12
CA SER A 299 -12.55 -14.74 -6.75
C SER A 299 -12.44 -15.79 -7.86
N ALA A 300 -12.89 -16.99 -7.58
CA ALA A 300 -12.87 -18.11 -8.53
C ALA A 300 -13.90 -17.95 -9.66
N ARG A 301 -15.11 -17.43 -9.35
CA ARG A 301 -16.12 -17.14 -10.39
C ARG A 301 -15.63 -16.09 -11.40
N LEU A 302 -14.94 -15.05 -10.94
CA LEU A 302 -14.32 -14.04 -11.81
C LEU A 302 -13.23 -14.65 -12.69
N MET A 303 -12.37 -15.48 -12.08
CA MET A 303 -11.27 -16.15 -12.79
C MET A 303 -11.78 -17.11 -13.84
N ALA A 304 -12.83 -17.91 -13.54
CA ALA A 304 -13.41 -18.87 -14.46
C ALA A 304 -13.86 -18.23 -15.78
N LEU A 305 -14.53 -17.07 -15.73
CA LEU A 305 -14.93 -16.35 -16.93
C LEU A 305 -13.72 -15.78 -17.67
N ALA A 306 -12.77 -15.18 -16.96
CA ALA A 306 -11.56 -14.58 -17.53
C ALA A 306 -10.71 -15.62 -18.28
N ASP A 307 -10.49 -16.78 -17.67
CA ASP A 307 -9.70 -17.88 -18.25
C ASP A 307 -10.36 -18.46 -19.50
N VAL A 308 -11.66 -18.76 -19.43
CA VAL A 308 -12.40 -19.30 -20.59
C VAL A 308 -12.43 -18.29 -21.74
N TYR A 309 -12.66 -17.00 -21.46
CA TYR A 309 -12.61 -15.99 -22.52
C TYR A 309 -11.24 -15.94 -23.18
N ASP A 310 -10.16 -15.91 -22.41
CA ASP A 310 -8.79 -15.91 -22.95
C ASP A 310 -8.50 -17.16 -23.78
N ALA A 311 -8.91 -18.33 -23.29
CA ALA A 311 -8.76 -19.59 -24.02
C ALA A 311 -9.52 -19.63 -25.35
N LEU A 312 -10.59 -18.86 -25.50
CA LEU A 312 -11.36 -18.77 -26.75
C LEU A 312 -10.70 -17.82 -27.76
N ILE A 313 -10.27 -16.64 -27.31
CA ILE A 313 -9.79 -15.58 -28.21
C ILE A 313 -8.32 -15.69 -28.56
N CYS A 314 -7.52 -16.43 -27.77
CA CYS A 314 -6.08 -16.56 -28.01
C CYS A 314 -5.76 -17.67 -28.96
N ARG A 315 -4.79 -17.37 -29.84
CA ARG A 315 -4.18 -18.36 -30.73
C ARG A 315 -3.22 -19.21 -29.88
N ARG A 316 -3.46 -20.51 -29.85
CA ARG A 316 -2.56 -21.49 -29.23
C ARG A 316 -1.81 -22.26 -30.30
N VAL A 317 -0.69 -22.91 -29.94
CA VAL A 317 0.15 -23.68 -30.88
C VAL A 317 -0.70 -24.66 -31.72
N TYR A 318 -1.79 -25.21 -31.16
CA TYR A 318 -2.64 -26.23 -31.80
C TYR A 318 -4.08 -25.76 -32.07
N LYS A 319 -4.46 -24.47 -31.76
CA LYS A 319 -5.83 -24.00 -31.92
C LYS A 319 -5.87 -22.58 -32.49
N LYS A 320 -6.72 -22.37 -33.49
CA LYS A 320 -7.02 -21.03 -34.02
C LYS A 320 -7.86 -20.24 -33.04
N ALA A 321 -7.60 -18.94 -32.91
CA ALA A 321 -8.42 -18.02 -32.15
C ALA A 321 -9.86 -17.97 -32.68
N ALA A 322 -10.82 -17.94 -31.78
CA ALA A 322 -12.20 -17.61 -32.13
C ALA A 322 -12.34 -16.08 -32.30
N PRO A 323 -13.19 -15.61 -33.21
CA PRO A 323 -13.54 -14.19 -33.26
C PRO A 323 -14.17 -13.72 -31.93
N HIS A 324 -13.89 -12.48 -31.55
CA HIS A 324 -14.43 -11.88 -30.31
C HIS A 324 -15.94 -12.10 -30.15
N ALA A 325 -16.75 -11.80 -31.17
CA ALA A 325 -18.19 -12.00 -31.13
C ALA A 325 -18.61 -13.46 -30.85
N GLN A 326 -17.84 -14.44 -31.30
CA GLN A 326 -18.09 -15.84 -31.01
C GLN A 326 -17.74 -16.17 -29.54
N ALA A 327 -16.65 -15.60 -29.00
CA ALA A 327 -16.31 -15.76 -27.60
C ALA A 327 -17.38 -15.14 -26.68
N VAL A 328 -17.84 -13.95 -27.00
CA VAL A 328 -18.96 -13.28 -26.29
C VAL A 328 -20.21 -14.16 -26.29
N GLN A 329 -20.59 -14.74 -27.44
CA GLN A 329 -21.75 -15.62 -27.52
C GLN A 329 -21.59 -16.87 -26.62
N ILE A 330 -20.42 -17.54 -26.66
CA ILE A 330 -20.16 -18.72 -25.83
C ILE A 330 -20.24 -18.39 -24.32
N ILE A 331 -19.68 -17.24 -23.91
CA ILE A 331 -19.79 -16.80 -22.51
C ILE A 331 -21.24 -16.53 -22.13
N THR A 332 -21.99 -15.84 -22.99
CA THR A 332 -23.40 -15.53 -22.78
C THR A 332 -24.27 -16.78 -22.70
N ASP A 333 -24.04 -17.78 -23.58
CA ASP A 333 -24.74 -19.08 -23.55
C ASP A 333 -24.43 -19.88 -22.28
N GLY A 334 -23.28 -19.65 -21.66
CA GLY A 334 -22.87 -20.24 -20.39
C GLY A 334 -23.51 -19.60 -19.14
N ARG A 335 -24.31 -18.56 -19.29
CA ARG A 335 -24.98 -17.87 -18.19
C ARG A 335 -25.89 -18.79 -17.37
N GLY A 336 -25.64 -18.89 -16.07
CA GLY A 336 -26.41 -19.74 -15.13
C GLY A 336 -26.10 -21.22 -15.21
N THR A 337 -25.17 -21.64 -16.07
CA THR A 337 -24.67 -23.01 -16.18
C THR A 337 -23.17 -23.08 -15.86
N HIS A 338 -22.35 -22.55 -16.73
CA HIS A 338 -20.90 -22.45 -16.49
C HIS A 338 -20.56 -21.26 -15.58
N PHE A 339 -21.16 -20.11 -15.82
CA PHE A 339 -20.82 -18.84 -15.17
C PHE A 339 -21.94 -18.28 -14.31
N ASP A 340 -21.54 -17.52 -13.28
CA ASP A 340 -22.45 -16.72 -12.47
C ASP A 340 -23.23 -15.75 -13.38
N PRO A 341 -24.58 -15.72 -13.31
CA PRO A 341 -25.40 -14.85 -14.16
C PRO A 341 -25.02 -13.38 -14.08
N ASP A 342 -24.76 -12.87 -12.86
CA ASP A 342 -24.45 -11.44 -12.66
C ASP A 342 -23.05 -11.08 -13.19
N ILE A 343 -22.10 -12.02 -13.15
CA ILE A 343 -20.77 -11.83 -13.73
C ILE A 343 -20.85 -11.81 -15.27
N VAL A 344 -21.70 -12.64 -15.86
CA VAL A 344 -21.94 -12.59 -17.33
C VAL A 344 -22.62 -11.29 -17.73
N ASP A 345 -23.59 -10.81 -16.96
CA ASP A 345 -24.27 -9.54 -17.22
C ASP A 345 -23.26 -8.37 -17.14
N ALA A 346 -22.36 -8.36 -16.15
CA ALA A 346 -21.28 -7.39 -16.06
C ALA A 346 -20.30 -7.49 -17.24
N PHE A 347 -19.90 -8.71 -17.63
CA PHE A 347 -19.05 -8.93 -18.80
C PHE A 347 -19.68 -8.35 -20.08
N ALA A 348 -20.98 -8.56 -20.30
CA ALA A 348 -21.67 -8.03 -21.46
C ALA A 348 -21.65 -6.48 -21.52
N THR A 349 -21.58 -5.80 -20.36
CA THR A 349 -21.45 -4.35 -20.29
C THR A 349 -20.05 -3.87 -20.70
N ILE A 350 -19.00 -4.65 -20.39
CA ILE A 350 -17.59 -4.30 -20.60
C ILE A 350 -16.88 -5.19 -21.64
N GLU A 351 -17.62 -5.84 -22.54
CA GLU A 351 -17.02 -6.75 -23.55
C GLU A 351 -15.97 -6.06 -24.42
N GLN A 352 -16.13 -4.77 -24.68
CA GLN A 352 -15.15 -4.00 -25.43
C GLN A 352 -13.84 -3.81 -24.66
N ASP A 353 -13.89 -3.62 -23.35
CA ASP A 353 -12.68 -3.54 -22.51
C ASP A 353 -11.89 -4.86 -22.58
N PHE A 354 -12.59 -5.99 -22.58
CA PHE A 354 -11.97 -7.30 -22.76
C PHE A 354 -11.26 -7.42 -24.12
N ARG A 355 -11.88 -6.96 -25.19
CA ARG A 355 -11.29 -6.92 -26.53
C ARG A 355 -10.05 -6.02 -26.57
N ASP A 356 -10.11 -4.86 -25.91
CA ASP A 356 -8.99 -3.91 -25.85
C ASP A 356 -7.80 -4.49 -25.07
N ILE A 357 -8.07 -5.16 -23.94
CA ILE A 357 -7.06 -5.91 -23.16
C ILE A 357 -6.43 -7.00 -24.04
N ALA A 358 -7.23 -7.81 -24.73
CA ALA A 358 -6.76 -8.85 -25.63
C ALA A 358 -5.83 -8.30 -26.72
N THR A 359 -6.21 -7.18 -27.30
CA THR A 359 -5.44 -6.52 -28.35
C THR A 359 -4.13 -5.92 -27.81
N ARG A 360 -4.19 -5.31 -26.64
CA ARG A 360 -3.04 -4.69 -25.98
C ARG A 360 -1.95 -5.71 -25.61
N PHE A 361 -2.34 -6.90 -25.20
CA PHE A 361 -1.46 -7.97 -24.78
C PHE A 361 -1.52 -9.17 -25.74
N ALA A 362 -1.71 -8.91 -27.04
CA ALA A 362 -1.71 -9.96 -28.06
C ALA A 362 -0.35 -10.63 -28.14
N ASP A 363 -0.37 -11.94 -28.37
CA ASP A 363 0.86 -12.70 -28.62
C ASP A 363 1.36 -12.42 -30.04
N THR A 364 2.65 -12.20 -30.17
CA THR A 364 3.32 -12.06 -31.47
C THR A 364 3.56 -13.42 -32.12
N ASP A 365 3.78 -13.46 -33.44
CA ASP A 365 4.18 -14.70 -34.12
C ASP A 365 5.50 -15.22 -33.55
N GLU A 366 6.40 -14.35 -33.07
CA GLU A 366 7.65 -14.73 -32.43
C GLU A 366 7.42 -15.42 -31.09
N ASP A 367 6.51 -14.90 -30.24
CA ASP A 367 6.13 -15.55 -28.98
C ASP A 367 5.60 -16.96 -29.21
N LEU A 368 4.74 -17.14 -30.21
CA LEU A 368 4.18 -18.44 -30.57
C LEU A 368 5.22 -19.41 -31.12
N LEU A 369 6.15 -18.94 -31.94
CA LEU A 369 7.24 -19.76 -32.48
C LEU A 369 8.22 -20.18 -31.36
N GLN A 370 8.58 -19.27 -30.50
CA GLN A 370 9.43 -19.55 -29.34
C GLN A 370 8.78 -20.60 -28.43
N LYS A 371 7.48 -20.44 -28.14
CA LYS A 371 6.73 -21.40 -27.35
C LYS A 371 6.65 -22.79 -27.99
N ALA A 372 6.37 -22.83 -29.27
CA ALA A 372 6.36 -24.09 -30.01
C ALA A 372 7.73 -24.83 -29.97
N ALA A 373 8.83 -24.08 -30.08
CA ALA A 373 10.18 -24.64 -29.97
C ALA A 373 10.48 -25.21 -28.59
N ILE A 374 10.06 -24.51 -27.53
CA ILE A 374 10.21 -24.98 -26.14
C ILE A 374 9.43 -26.28 -25.92
N LEU A 375 8.16 -26.32 -26.30
CA LEU A 375 7.32 -27.51 -26.16
C LEU A 375 7.88 -28.69 -26.94
N GLN A 376 8.39 -28.46 -28.15
CA GLN A 376 9.02 -29.50 -28.97
C GLN A 376 10.32 -30.04 -28.35
N SER A 377 11.11 -29.19 -27.70
CA SER A 377 12.34 -29.60 -27.00
C SER A 377 12.05 -30.44 -25.75
N MET A 378 10.92 -30.20 -25.08
CA MET A 378 10.49 -30.94 -23.88
C MET A 378 9.82 -32.27 -24.21
N ASN A 379 9.24 -32.44 -25.40
CA ASN A 379 8.59 -33.66 -25.84
C ASN A 379 9.14 -34.10 -27.19
N PRO A 380 10.34 -34.74 -27.26
CA PRO A 380 10.96 -35.19 -28.49
C PRO A 380 10.32 -36.46 -29.07
N VAL A 381 8.99 -36.59 -29.04
CA VAL A 381 8.31 -37.73 -29.68
C VAL A 381 8.33 -37.57 -31.19
N ALA A 382 9.11 -38.45 -31.80
CA ALA A 382 9.20 -38.93 -33.17
C ALA A 382 8.79 -38.00 -34.32
N PRO A 383 9.60 -37.93 -35.39
CA PRO A 383 9.24 -37.24 -36.63
C PRO A 383 7.95 -37.86 -37.15
N THR A 384 6.90 -37.04 -37.22
CA THR A 384 5.70 -37.43 -37.96
C THR A 384 6.08 -37.91 -39.33
N ASP A 385 5.81 -39.18 -39.64
CA ASP A 385 5.74 -39.68 -41.00
C ASP A 385 4.93 -38.66 -41.82
N ARG A 386 5.61 -37.93 -42.68
CA ARG A 386 4.96 -37.19 -43.76
C ARG A 386 4.27 -38.23 -44.61
N PRO A 387 2.97 -38.13 -44.86
CA PRO A 387 2.39 -38.97 -45.91
C PRO A 387 3.11 -38.61 -47.20
N LYS A 388 3.78 -39.60 -47.75
CA LYS A 388 4.27 -39.54 -49.12
C LYS A 388 3.05 -39.47 -50.02
N GLN A 389 2.99 -38.38 -50.79
CA GLN A 389 2.26 -38.13 -52.04
C GLN A 389 0.74 -38.31 -52.00
#